data_4e074b55a8c3f39100e1b215606f163d
#
_entry.id   4e074b55a8c3f39100e1b215606f163d
#
_cell.length_a   1.000
_cell.length_b   1.000
_cell.length_c   1.000
_cell.angle_alpha   90.00
_cell.angle_beta   90.00
_cell.angle_gamma   90.00
#
_symmetry.space_group_name_H-M   'P 1'
#
loop_
_entity.id
_entity.type
_entity.pdbx_description
1 polymer ?
#
loop_
_entity_poly.entity_id
_entity_poly.type
_entity_poly.pdbx_seq_one_letter_code
_entity_poly.pdbx_strand_id
1 'polypeptide(L)'
;MKIIRFIMIVLFVSLLSADYAGGYTGSALRLGVSARDISLSGSMVSVYNQGFSSFSNPALISKTDGVIIGSSLFSLVANNVNMQVFSIARDLPPNAGAGLSVVHIGVPNIIGIDQNEQLTQNLSFHDSYVMMSFGVNFSKYLSIGVNTKALFQRFSISDNETLSSNGISFDIGLFSSPVENLNIGIKVNNISGKYKWEENENSIPAQFISGVSYSPNESLLLLLQHELIDINQEYLSHRSSFGAEYRIDKSIPIFIRCGLKQTQWAIINDELKDNLVKATGGFGIEFESFNKSTINLDYAIEFNQIGASNLISISAKL
;
A
#
# COMPACT_ATOMS: atom_id res chain seq x y z
N MET A 1 10.02 -22.18 20.15
CA MET A 1 9.34 -23.31 19.48
C MET A 1 7.83 -23.12 19.30
N LYS A 2 7.05 -22.68 20.31
CA LYS A 2 5.58 -22.48 20.14
C LYS A 2 5.24 -21.40 19.13
N ILE A 3 5.96 -20.27 19.12
CA ILE A 3 5.77 -19.15 18.16
C ILE A 3 6.07 -19.57 16.72
N ILE A 4 7.15 -20.34 16.50
CA ILE A 4 7.52 -20.85 15.17
C ILE A 4 6.45 -21.82 14.63
N ARG A 5 5.88 -22.66 15.49
CA ARG A 5 4.77 -23.54 15.11
C ARG A 5 3.50 -22.77 14.78
N PHE A 6 3.21 -21.71 15.51
CA PHE A 6 2.05 -20.84 15.23
C PHE A 6 2.23 -20.10 13.89
N ILE A 7 3.42 -19.56 13.62
CA ILE A 7 3.77 -18.93 12.33
C ILE A 7 3.67 -19.95 11.19
N MET A 8 4.16 -21.19 11.38
CA MET A 8 4.03 -22.27 10.38
C MET A 8 2.56 -22.66 10.15
N ILE A 9 1.72 -22.69 11.17
CA ILE A 9 0.29 -22.99 11.01
C ILE A 9 -0.42 -21.88 10.24
N VAL A 10 -0.13 -20.62 10.55
CA VAL A 10 -0.69 -19.45 9.80
C VAL A 10 -0.23 -19.47 8.34
N LEU A 11 1.05 -19.80 8.08
CA LEU A 11 1.58 -19.99 6.72
C LEU A 11 0.90 -21.15 5.96
N PHE A 12 0.57 -22.24 6.66
CA PHE A 12 -0.03 -23.43 6.03
C PHE A 12 -1.52 -23.20 5.71
N VAL A 13 -2.24 -22.48 6.55
CA VAL A 13 -3.66 -22.12 6.30
C VAL A 13 -3.79 -21.16 5.13
N SER A 14 -2.81 -20.28 4.91
CA SER A 14 -2.82 -19.32 3.80
C SER A 14 -2.55 -19.93 2.41
N LEU A 15 -2.16 -21.20 2.34
CA LEU A 15 -1.91 -21.89 1.07
C LEU A 15 -3.17 -22.53 0.45
N LEU A 16 -4.32 -22.46 1.12
CA LEU A 16 -5.45 -23.32 0.80
C LEU A 16 -6.57 -22.70 -0.04
N SER A 17 -6.54 -21.42 -0.39
CA SER A 17 -7.56 -20.86 -1.30
C SER A 17 -7.10 -19.55 -1.91
N ALA A 18 -7.03 -19.48 -3.21
CA ALA A 18 -6.89 -18.25 -3.96
C ALA A 18 -8.14 -18.04 -4.81
N ASP A 19 -8.89 -17.00 -4.50
CA ASP A 19 -10.09 -16.65 -5.24
C ASP A 19 -9.94 -15.35 -6.03
N TYR A 20 -10.79 -15.17 -7.02
CA TYR A 20 -10.89 -14.11 -8.00
C TYR A 20 -10.74 -12.71 -7.42
N ALA A 21 -9.81 -11.92 -7.92
CA ALA A 21 -9.77 -10.49 -7.66
C ALA A 21 -9.16 -9.66 -8.79
N GLY A 22 -9.87 -9.53 -9.87
CA GLY A 22 -9.58 -8.56 -10.91
C GLY A 22 -10.84 -7.79 -11.28
N GLY A 23 -10.71 -6.49 -11.64
CA GLY A 23 -11.82 -5.72 -12.19
C GLY A 23 -12.84 -5.19 -11.19
N TYR A 24 -12.48 -5.00 -9.91
CA TYR A 24 -13.36 -4.35 -8.94
C TYR A 24 -13.04 -2.86 -8.77
N THR A 25 -14.04 -2.12 -8.31
CA THR A 25 -13.95 -0.69 -8.05
C THR A 25 -12.88 -0.38 -7.00
N GLY A 26 -12.06 0.65 -7.24
CA GLY A 26 -11.06 1.12 -6.27
C GLY A 26 -9.81 0.24 -6.19
N SER A 27 -9.52 -0.59 -7.19
CA SER A 27 -8.28 -1.39 -7.25
C SER A 27 -7.01 -0.55 -7.11
N ALA A 28 -7.02 0.69 -7.57
CA ALA A 28 -5.93 1.66 -7.44
C ALA A 28 -5.57 1.99 -5.98
N LEU A 29 -6.53 1.94 -5.05
CA LEU A 29 -6.31 2.17 -3.62
C LEU A 29 -5.45 1.09 -2.93
N ARG A 30 -5.14 -0.01 -3.64
CA ARG A 30 -4.32 -1.13 -3.17
C ARG A 30 -2.88 -1.08 -3.66
N LEU A 31 -2.53 -0.12 -4.49
CA LEU A 31 -1.16 0.04 -4.96
C LEU A 31 -0.27 0.48 -3.79
N GLY A 32 0.92 -0.10 -3.69
CA GLY A 32 1.93 0.34 -2.74
C GLY A 32 2.36 1.78 -3.05
N VAL A 33 2.51 2.60 -2.03
CA VAL A 33 2.75 4.04 -2.19
C VAL A 33 4.18 4.47 -1.92
N SER A 34 5.02 3.60 -1.39
CA SER A 34 6.45 3.89 -1.17
C SER A 34 7.34 2.75 -1.66
N ALA A 35 8.59 3.05 -1.99
CA ALA A 35 9.53 2.04 -2.43
C ALA A 35 9.82 1.01 -1.33
N ARG A 36 9.86 1.44 -0.06
CA ARG A 36 9.99 0.50 1.07
C ARG A 36 8.81 -0.45 1.16
N ASP A 37 7.59 0.03 0.96
CA ASP A 37 6.38 -0.79 0.97
C ASP A 37 6.38 -1.82 -0.16
N ILE A 38 6.65 -1.41 -1.39
CA ILE A 38 6.70 -2.30 -2.55
C ILE A 38 7.83 -3.33 -2.40
N SER A 39 9.03 -2.91 -1.99
CA SER A 39 10.18 -3.82 -1.85
C SER A 39 9.96 -4.92 -0.80
N LEU A 40 9.06 -4.68 0.17
CA LEU A 40 8.63 -5.62 1.20
C LEU A 40 7.28 -6.30 0.88
N SER A 41 6.87 -6.26 -0.40
CA SER A 41 5.62 -6.88 -0.90
C SER A 41 4.35 -6.41 -0.19
N GLY A 42 4.32 -5.17 0.31
CA GLY A 42 3.18 -4.59 1.00
C GLY A 42 3.00 -5.05 2.46
N SER A 43 3.98 -5.73 3.05
CA SER A 43 3.86 -6.33 4.40
C SER A 43 4.07 -5.31 5.54
N MET A 44 3.51 -4.09 5.41
CA MET A 44 3.88 -2.95 6.26
C MET A 44 2.85 -2.59 7.34
N VAL A 45 1.77 -3.36 7.53
CA VAL A 45 0.68 -3.00 8.46
C VAL A 45 1.13 -2.88 9.92
N SER A 46 2.24 -3.52 10.29
CA SER A 46 2.83 -3.52 11.63
C SER A 46 4.15 -2.76 11.73
N VAL A 47 4.53 -1.95 10.71
CA VAL A 47 5.82 -1.27 10.67
C VAL A 47 5.68 0.21 10.37
N TYR A 48 6.32 1.03 11.20
CA TYR A 48 6.43 2.46 10.94
C TYR A 48 7.22 2.70 9.65
N ASN A 49 6.66 3.51 8.76
CA ASN A 49 7.26 3.91 7.49
C ASN A 49 7.32 5.43 7.41
N GLN A 50 8.51 5.99 7.55
CA GLN A 50 8.71 7.43 7.57
C GLN A 50 8.06 8.10 6.35
N GLY A 51 7.18 9.07 6.61
CA GLY A 51 6.44 9.80 5.56
C GLY A 51 5.24 9.06 4.96
N PHE A 52 5.12 7.73 5.14
CA PHE A 52 4.08 6.92 4.50
C PHE A 52 3.29 6.03 5.46
N SER A 53 3.49 6.18 6.77
CA SER A 53 2.91 5.30 7.78
C SER A 53 1.39 5.22 7.75
N SER A 54 0.70 6.33 7.47
CA SER A 54 -0.77 6.39 7.40
C SER A 54 -1.36 5.53 6.28
N PHE A 55 -0.61 5.28 5.22
CA PHE A 55 -1.04 4.37 4.15
C PHE A 55 -0.96 2.91 4.58
N SER A 56 0.09 2.54 5.31
CA SER A 56 0.27 1.19 5.81
C SER A 56 -0.71 0.87 6.94
N ASN A 57 -0.82 1.77 7.94
CA ASN A 57 -1.74 1.66 9.07
C ASN A 57 -1.92 3.04 9.71
N PRO A 58 -3.13 3.61 9.77
CA PRO A 58 -3.34 4.94 10.35
C PRO A 58 -2.92 5.05 11.83
N ALA A 59 -2.94 3.94 12.60
CA ALA A 59 -2.47 3.96 13.98
C ALA A 59 -0.98 4.33 14.10
N LEU A 60 -0.18 4.03 13.08
CA LEU A 60 1.26 4.30 13.08
C LEU A 60 1.60 5.80 12.95
N ILE A 61 0.67 6.64 12.51
CA ILE A 61 0.91 8.09 12.46
C ILE A 61 1.12 8.69 13.86
N SER A 62 0.59 8.05 14.90
CA SER A 62 0.83 8.42 16.29
C SER A 62 2.28 8.23 16.74
N LYS A 63 3.10 7.52 15.96
CA LYS A 63 4.54 7.32 16.20
C LYS A 63 5.40 8.36 15.48
N THR A 64 4.77 9.29 14.77
CA THR A 64 5.48 10.42 14.15
C THR A 64 6.17 11.25 15.23
N ASP A 65 7.37 11.71 14.94
CA ASP A 65 8.15 12.60 15.78
C ASP A 65 8.65 13.77 14.91
N GLY A 66 8.26 14.99 15.25
CA GLY A 66 8.47 16.18 14.44
C GLY A 66 7.58 16.24 13.19
N VAL A 67 8.05 16.96 12.18
CA VAL A 67 7.41 17.06 10.87
C VAL A 67 8.10 16.13 9.89
N ILE A 68 7.31 15.31 9.20
CA ILE A 68 7.82 14.36 8.22
C ILE A 68 7.12 14.60 6.90
N ILE A 69 7.90 14.65 5.83
CA ILE A 69 7.41 14.80 4.45
C ILE A 69 7.83 13.57 3.68
N GLY A 70 6.93 13.05 2.85
CA GLY A 70 7.20 11.93 1.93
C GLY A 70 6.71 12.24 0.53
N SER A 71 7.46 11.78 -0.47
CA SER A 71 7.06 11.83 -1.88
C SER A 71 7.51 10.57 -2.59
N SER A 72 6.69 10.08 -3.50
CA SER A 72 7.07 8.93 -4.34
C SER A 72 6.56 9.05 -5.77
N LEU A 73 7.33 8.44 -6.66
CA LEU A 73 7.02 8.31 -8.08
C LEU A 73 7.07 6.83 -8.46
N PHE A 74 5.97 6.34 -8.99
CA PHE A 74 5.83 4.98 -9.50
C PHE A 74 5.60 5.01 -11.01
N SER A 75 6.24 4.11 -11.73
CA SER A 75 6.01 3.90 -13.15
C SER A 75 5.90 2.42 -13.45
N LEU A 76 4.80 2.02 -14.05
CA LEU A 76 4.62 0.73 -14.69
C LEU A 76 4.86 0.91 -16.19
N VAL A 77 6.07 0.58 -16.62
CA VAL A 77 6.58 0.87 -17.97
C VAL A 77 5.71 0.21 -19.06
N ALA A 78 5.21 -1.00 -18.81
CA ALA A 78 4.44 -1.75 -19.80
C ALA A 78 3.07 -1.13 -20.14
N ASN A 79 2.45 -0.39 -19.21
CA ASN A 79 1.08 0.10 -19.37
C ASN A 79 0.95 1.63 -19.28
N ASN A 80 2.05 2.35 -19.32
CA ASN A 80 2.07 3.82 -19.18
C ASN A 80 1.37 4.34 -17.89
N VAL A 81 1.25 3.51 -16.85
CA VAL A 81 0.65 3.90 -15.58
C VAL A 81 1.66 4.66 -14.76
N ASN A 82 1.30 5.88 -14.38
CA ASN A 82 2.12 6.73 -13.52
C ASN A 82 1.36 7.04 -12.24
N MET A 83 2.03 6.91 -11.10
CA MET A 83 1.49 7.31 -9.81
C MET A 83 2.44 8.29 -9.12
N GLN A 84 1.86 9.32 -8.54
CA GLN A 84 2.54 10.33 -7.75
C GLN A 84 1.90 10.38 -6.36
N VAL A 85 2.74 10.41 -5.33
CA VAL A 85 2.30 10.49 -3.95
C VAL A 85 3.01 11.63 -3.26
N PHE A 86 2.27 12.40 -2.49
CA PHE A 86 2.81 13.38 -1.55
C PHE A 86 2.14 13.17 -0.19
N SER A 87 2.92 13.26 0.86
CA SER A 87 2.46 13.10 2.24
C SER A 87 3.20 14.03 3.18
N ILE A 88 2.47 14.61 4.11
CA ILE A 88 3.02 15.33 5.25
C ILE A 88 2.37 14.80 6.53
N ALA A 89 3.17 14.55 7.54
CA ALA A 89 2.72 14.10 8.85
C ALA A 89 3.42 14.90 9.93
N ARG A 90 2.71 15.10 11.04
CA ARG A 90 3.24 15.80 12.20
C ARG A 90 2.78 15.13 13.49
N ASP A 91 3.66 15.15 14.49
CA ASP A 91 3.31 14.84 15.86
C ASP A 91 2.35 15.88 16.43
N LEU A 92 1.46 15.41 17.29
CA LEU A 92 0.54 16.23 18.07
C LEU A 92 0.70 15.83 19.53
N PRO A 93 1.55 16.54 20.28
CA PRO A 93 1.77 16.23 21.70
C PRO A 93 0.47 16.24 22.50
N PRO A 94 0.32 15.37 23.54
CA PRO A 94 1.40 14.54 24.07
C PRO A 94 1.55 13.16 23.42
N ASN A 95 0.60 12.65 22.65
CA ASN A 95 0.56 11.24 22.25
C ASN A 95 -0.21 10.96 20.96
N ALA A 96 -0.35 11.95 20.11
CA ALA A 96 -1.07 11.81 18.83
C ALA A 96 -0.20 12.21 17.63
N GLY A 97 -0.69 11.93 16.45
CA GLY A 97 -0.15 12.41 15.18
C GLY A 97 -1.27 12.64 14.16
N ALA A 98 -1.05 13.56 13.24
CA ALA A 98 -1.94 13.84 12.13
C ALA A 98 -1.17 13.98 10.83
N GLY A 99 -1.85 13.78 9.70
CA GLY A 99 -1.25 13.91 8.39
C GLY A 99 -2.25 14.17 7.29
N LEU A 100 -1.70 14.66 6.19
CA LEU A 100 -2.41 14.91 4.94
C LEU A 100 -1.61 14.26 3.82
N SER A 101 -2.30 13.54 2.94
CA SER A 101 -1.66 12.89 1.80
C SER A 101 -2.49 13.07 0.55
N VAL A 102 -1.81 13.12 -0.60
CA VAL A 102 -2.43 13.18 -1.93
C VAL A 102 -1.82 12.09 -2.78
N VAL A 103 -2.66 11.35 -3.48
CA VAL A 103 -2.26 10.34 -4.46
C VAL A 103 -2.92 10.66 -5.78
N HIS A 104 -2.14 10.63 -6.84
CA HIS A 104 -2.61 10.76 -8.21
C HIS A 104 -2.09 9.60 -9.06
N ILE A 105 -3.00 8.94 -9.76
CA ILE A 105 -2.70 7.85 -10.69
C ILE A 105 -3.25 8.24 -12.05
N GLY A 106 -2.40 8.18 -13.07
CA GLY A 106 -2.77 8.48 -14.45
C GLY A 106 -2.44 7.34 -15.39
N VAL A 107 -3.36 7.06 -16.29
CA VAL A 107 -3.19 6.13 -17.42
C VAL A 107 -3.49 6.91 -18.69
N PRO A 108 -2.51 7.58 -19.30
CA PRO A 108 -2.69 8.30 -20.55
C PRO A 108 -2.69 7.33 -21.75
N ASN A 109 -3.22 7.81 -22.87
CA ASN A 109 -3.11 7.14 -24.17
C ASN A 109 -3.66 5.70 -24.17
N ILE A 110 -4.84 5.48 -23.59
CA ILE A 110 -5.54 4.20 -23.72
C ILE A 110 -6.11 4.15 -25.15
N ILE A 111 -5.73 3.13 -25.90
CA ILE A 111 -6.20 2.94 -27.28
C ILE A 111 -7.63 2.43 -27.23
N GLY A 112 -8.57 3.23 -27.75
CA GLY A 112 -9.93 2.80 -27.98
C GLY A 112 -10.05 2.08 -29.34
N ILE A 113 -10.89 1.05 -29.41
CA ILE A 113 -11.22 0.32 -30.63
C ILE A 113 -12.74 0.32 -30.78
N ASP A 114 -13.25 0.69 -31.95
CA ASP A 114 -14.67 0.65 -32.25
C ASP A 114 -15.18 -0.74 -32.64
N GLN A 115 -16.47 -0.86 -32.89
CA GLN A 115 -17.10 -2.13 -33.29
C GLN A 115 -16.60 -2.69 -34.62
N ASN A 116 -15.92 -1.87 -35.44
CA ASN A 116 -15.36 -2.23 -36.75
C ASN A 116 -13.84 -2.47 -36.65
N GLU A 117 -13.30 -2.66 -35.43
CA GLU A 117 -11.87 -2.85 -35.18
C GLU A 117 -11.00 -1.64 -35.61
N GLN A 118 -11.60 -0.45 -35.77
CA GLN A 118 -10.86 0.76 -36.09
C GLN A 118 -10.41 1.48 -34.81
N LEU A 119 -9.19 2.02 -34.85
CA LEU A 119 -8.65 2.83 -33.75
C LEU A 119 -9.51 4.08 -33.58
N THR A 120 -10.02 4.28 -32.40
CA THR A 120 -10.74 5.48 -31.99
C THR A 120 -9.80 6.49 -31.33
N GLN A 121 -10.37 7.50 -30.72
CA GLN A 121 -9.61 8.53 -30.01
C GLN A 121 -8.84 7.95 -28.82
N ASN A 122 -7.75 8.62 -28.43
CA ASN A 122 -7.01 8.29 -27.25
C ASN A 122 -7.85 8.59 -26.00
N LEU A 123 -8.07 7.56 -25.20
CA LEU A 123 -8.73 7.67 -23.90
C LEU A 123 -7.70 7.93 -22.81
N SER A 124 -8.12 8.55 -21.72
CA SER A 124 -7.30 8.66 -20.52
C SER A 124 -8.11 8.43 -19.25
N PHE A 125 -7.47 7.83 -18.26
CA PHE A 125 -8.06 7.56 -16.95
C PHE A 125 -7.18 8.15 -15.86
N HIS A 126 -7.81 8.87 -14.94
CA HIS A 126 -7.16 9.43 -13.76
C HIS A 126 -7.93 9.01 -12.50
N ASP A 127 -7.20 8.54 -11.50
CA ASP A 127 -7.72 8.22 -10.17
C ASP A 127 -6.89 8.96 -9.13
N SER A 128 -7.55 9.72 -8.29
CA SER A 128 -6.86 10.57 -7.31
C SER A 128 -7.60 10.53 -5.98
N TYR A 129 -6.88 10.66 -4.89
CA TYR A 129 -7.51 10.87 -3.60
C TYR A 129 -6.68 11.77 -2.69
N VAL A 130 -7.41 12.45 -1.81
CA VAL A 130 -6.86 13.19 -0.68
C VAL A 130 -7.21 12.42 0.58
N MET A 131 -6.23 12.18 1.43
CA MET A 131 -6.38 11.42 2.66
C MET A 131 -5.96 12.24 3.86
N MET A 132 -6.85 12.41 4.82
CA MET A 132 -6.55 12.93 6.15
C MET A 132 -6.41 11.78 7.12
N SER A 133 -5.38 11.81 7.94
CA SER A 133 -5.02 10.76 8.89
C SER A 133 -4.90 11.32 10.29
N PHE A 134 -5.40 10.57 11.26
CA PHE A 134 -5.25 10.88 12.67
C PHE A 134 -5.00 9.60 13.45
N GLY A 135 -4.07 9.63 14.41
CA GLY A 135 -3.77 8.50 15.27
C GLY A 135 -3.37 8.94 16.66
N VAL A 136 -3.66 8.09 17.62
CA VAL A 136 -3.36 8.34 19.04
C VAL A 136 -2.73 7.11 19.69
N ASN A 137 -1.70 7.32 20.52
CA ASN A 137 -1.17 6.31 21.41
C ASN A 137 -2.07 6.24 22.65
N PHE A 138 -2.96 5.24 22.67
CA PHE A 138 -3.86 5.01 23.77
C PHE A 138 -3.12 4.52 25.04
N SER A 139 -2.06 3.75 24.83
CA SER A 139 -1.10 3.35 25.85
C SER A 139 0.28 3.17 25.23
N LYS A 140 1.31 2.89 26.03
CA LYS A 140 2.65 2.57 25.49
C LYS A 140 2.67 1.33 24.57
N TYR A 141 1.65 0.47 24.67
CA TYR A 141 1.56 -0.77 23.91
C TYR A 141 0.51 -0.74 22.79
N LEU A 142 -0.40 0.23 22.79
CA LEU A 142 -1.54 0.27 21.88
C LEU A 142 -1.72 1.65 21.28
N SER A 143 -1.81 1.69 19.95
CA SER A 143 -2.17 2.86 19.17
C SER A 143 -3.40 2.56 18.30
N ILE A 144 -4.23 3.57 18.08
CA ILE A 144 -5.43 3.53 17.25
C ILE A 144 -5.36 4.69 16.27
N GLY A 145 -5.86 4.49 15.06
CA GLY A 145 -5.89 5.56 14.07
C GLY A 145 -7.00 5.39 13.05
N VAL A 146 -7.30 6.48 12.36
CA VAL A 146 -8.31 6.56 11.32
C VAL A 146 -7.78 7.34 10.12
N ASN A 147 -8.20 6.94 8.92
CA ASN A 147 -8.08 7.74 7.71
C ASN A 147 -9.46 8.09 7.18
N THR A 148 -9.58 9.28 6.61
CA THR A 148 -10.70 9.71 5.79
C THR A 148 -10.16 10.04 4.41
N LYS A 149 -10.73 9.46 3.37
CA LYS A 149 -10.33 9.65 1.98
C LYS A 149 -11.44 10.30 1.18
N ALA A 150 -11.14 11.40 0.50
CA ALA A 150 -11.96 11.95 -0.56
C ALA A 150 -11.40 11.44 -1.90
N LEU A 151 -12.24 10.79 -2.69
CA LEU A 151 -11.85 10.04 -3.90
C LEU A 151 -12.39 10.77 -5.13
N PHE A 152 -11.60 10.78 -6.21
CA PHE A 152 -11.93 11.48 -7.46
C PHE A 152 -11.46 10.62 -8.64
N GLN A 153 -12.38 10.27 -9.54
CA GLN A 153 -12.03 9.61 -10.79
C GLN A 153 -12.47 10.46 -11.98
N ARG A 154 -11.67 10.41 -13.03
CA ARG A 154 -11.95 11.09 -14.28
C ARG A 154 -11.58 10.18 -15.45
N PHE A 155 -12.53 9.97 -16.36
CA PHE A 155 -12.34 9.24 -17.59
C PHE A 155 -12.64 10.16 -18.77
N SER A 156 -11.64 10.47 -19.58
CA SER A 156 -11.78 11.30 -20.77
C SER A 156 -11.88 10.41 -21.99
N ILE A 157 -13.00 10.52 -22.70
CA ILE A 157 -13.33 9.74 -23.90
C ILE A 157 -12.91 10.50 -25.15
N SER A 158 -13.00 11.82 -25.10
CA SER A 158 -12.56 12.74 -26.15
C SER A 158 -12.24 14.11 -25.56
N ASP A 159 -11.79 15.06 -26.38
CA ASP A 159 -11.50 16.43 -25.94
C ASP A 159 -12.73 17.12 -25.31
N ASN A 160 -13.94 16.69 -25.71
CA ASN A 160 -15.19 17.32 -25.29
C ASN A 160 -16.05 16.42 -24.37
N GLU A 161 -15.66 15.18 -24.13
CA GLU A 161 -16.45 14.24 -23.35
C GLU A 161 -15.62 13.66 -22.20
N THR A 162 -16.03 14.01 -20.99
CA THR A 162 -15.36 13.57 -19.77
C THR A 162 -16.40 13.12 -18.74
N LEU A 163 -16.24 11.89 -18.26
CA LEU A 163 -16.99 11.36 -17.14
C LEU A 163 -16.19 11.56 -15.85
N SER A 164 -16.84 11.96 -14.77
CA SER A 164 -16.21 12.15 -13.47
C SER A 164 -17.00 11.47 -12.36
N SER A 165 -16.27 11.02 -11.35
CA SER A 165 -16.83 10.41 -10.16
C SER A 165 -16.18 10.96 -8.91
N ASN A 166 -16.98 11.09 -7.86
CA ASN A 166 -16.50 11.45 -6.54
C ASN A 166 -16.85 10.33 -5.55
N GLY A 167 -16.06 10.22 -4.51
CA GLY A 167 -16.28 9.20 -3.51
C GLY A 167 -15.73 9.56 -2.14
N ILE A 168 -16.09 8.76 -1.17
CA ILE A 168 -15.54 8.83 0.19
C ILE A 168 -15.26 7.42 0.69
N SER A 169 -14.25 7.30 1.54
CA SER A 169 -13.85 6.03 2.15
C SER A 169 -13.17 6.28 3.49
N PHE A 170 -13.28 5.32 4.39
CA PHE A 170 -12.66 5.39 5.70
C PHE A 170 -11.78 4.16 5.95
N ASP A 171 -10.70 4.35 6.72
CA ASP A 171 -9.92 3.24 7.25
C ASP A 171 -9.81 3.37 8.77
N ILE A 172 -9.70 2.23 9.43
CA ILE A 172 -9.41 2.14 10.87
C ILE A 172 -8.21 1.23 11.05
N GLY A 173 -7.28 1.62 11.91
CA GLY A 173 -6.09 0.85 12.23
C GLY A 173 -5.84 0.70 13.72
N LEU A 174 -5.25 -0.43 14.07
CA LEU A 174 -4.73 -0.76 15.39
C LEU A 174 -3.27 -1.17 15.24
N PHE A 175 -2.44 -0.75 16.18
CA PHE A 175 -1.04 -1.13 16.26
C PHE A 175 -0.67 -1.45 17.71
N SER A 176 0.07 -2.52 17.92
CA SER A 176 0.52 -2.94 19.23
C SER A 176 1.96 -3.43 19.20
N SER A 177 2.72 -3.07 20.24
CA SER A 177 4.06 -3.61 20.53
C SER A 177 4.02 -4.34 21.87
N PRO A 178 3.54 -5.60 21.93
CA PRO A 178 3.31 -6.31 23.17
C PRO A 178 4.60 -6.68 23.91
N VAL A 179 5.67 -6.89 23.18
CA VAL A 179 7.04 -7.14 23.69
C VAL A 179 8.05 -6.46 22.78
N GLU A 180 9.27 -6.29 23.27
CA GLU A 180 10.38 -5.78 22.46
C GLU A 180 10.55 -6.63 21.19
N ASN A 181 10.88 -5.98 20.10
CA ASN A 181 11.14 -6.60 18.79
C ASN A 181 9.93 -7.27 18.11
N LEU A 182 8.73 -7.23 18.69
CA LEU A 182 7.53 -7.80 18.09
C LEU A 182 6.43 -6.75 18.01
N ASN A 183 5.96 -6.47 16.79
CA ASN A 183 4.82 -5.60 16.57
C ASN A 183 3.69 -6.36 15.86
N ILE A 184 2.48 -5.94 16.13
CA ILE A 184 1.25 -6.46 15.53
C ILE A 184 0.47 -5.28 14.98
N GLY A 185 0.04 -5.38 13.73
CA GLY A 185 -0.82 -4.39 13.08
C GLY A 185 -2.10 -5.03 12.57
N ILE A 186 -3.20 -4.31 12.73
CA ILE A 186 -4.49 -4.66 12.14
C ILE A 186 -5.06 -3.41 11.49
N LYS A 187 -5.65 -3.56 10.32
CA LYS A 187 -6.27 -2.46 9.59
C LYS A 187 -7.50 -2.94 8.85
N VAL A 188 -8.54 -2.13 8.84
CA VAL A 188 -9.68 -2.29 7.95
C VAL A 188 -9.70 -1.10 7.00
N ASN A 189 -9.57 -1.37 5.70
CA ASN A 189 -9.62 -0.37 4.65
C ASN A 189 -10.99 -0.29 4.00
N ASN A 190 -11.27 0.89 3.44
CA ASN A 190 -12.40 1.15 2.56
C ASN A 190 -13.76 0.87 3.22
N ILE A 191 -13.87 1.15 4.52
CA ILE A 191 -15.16 1.07 5.24
C ILE A 191 -16.13 2.04 4.60
N SER A 192 -17.29 1.54 4.18
CA SER A 192 -18.32 2.30 3.45
C SER A 192 -17.78 3.04 2.22
N GLY A 193 -16.69 2.52 1.63
CA GLY A 193 -16.07 3.12 0.45
C GLY A 193 -16.96 3.01 -0.77
N LYS A 194 -17.12 4.11 -1.50
CA LYS A 194 -17.88 4.11 -2.75
C LYS A 194 -17.49 5.27 -3.65
N TYR A 195 -17.66 5.05 -4.96
CA TYR A 195 -17.64 6.07 -6.00
C TYR A 195 -19.06 6.31 -6.51
N LYS A 196 -19.39 7.56 -6.73
CA LYS A 196 -20.66 7.97 -7.30
C LYS A 196 -20.41 8.58 -8.69
N TRP A 197 -20.92 7.89 -9.70
CA TRP A 197 -20.98 8.33 -11.09
C TRP A 197 -22.40 8.77 -11.38
N GLU A 198 -22.63 10.01 -11.80
CA GLU A 198 -23.96 10.55 -12.14
C GLU A 198 -25.14 9.85 -11.46
N GLU A 199 -25.66 8.76 -12.04
CA GLU A 199 -26.80 7.99 -11.53
C GLU A 199 -26.40 6.66 -10.83
N ASN A 200 -25.12 6.24 -10.88
CA ASN A 200 -24.69 4.95 -10.37
C ASN A 200 -23.71 5.08 -9.19
N GLU A 201 -23.87 4.23 -8.19
CA GLU A 201 -22.93 4.10 -7.10
C GLU A 201 -22.18 2.74 -7.20
N ASN A 202 -20.87 2.78 -7.17
CA ASN A 202 -20.02 1.60 -7.18
C ASN A 202 -19.33 1.45 -5.82
N SER A 203 -19.66 0.39 -5.11
CA SER A 203 -19.04 0.09 -3.81
C SER A 203 -17.59 -0.36 -3.98
N ILE A 204 -16.73 0.11 -3.09
CA ILE A 204 -15.34 -0.31 -3.01
C ILE A 204 -15.27 -1.45 -1.99
N PRO A 205 -14.71 -2.62 -2.35
CA PRO A 205 -14.57 -3.73 -1.42
C PRO A 205 -13.80 -3.34 -0.16
N ALA A 206 -14.36 -3.70 1.00
CA ALA A 206 -13.66 -3.55 2.26
C ALA A 206 -12.52 -4.57 2.34
N GLN A 207 -11.43 -4.19 3.00
CA GLN A 207 -10.26 -5.03 3.18
C GLN A 207 -9.92 -5.14 4.66
N PHE A 208 -9.74 -6.35 5.14
CA PHE A 208 -9.16 -6.62 6.44
C PHE A 208 -7.70 -7.03 6.27
N ILE A 209 -6.80 -6.34 6.94
CA ILE A 209 -5.36 -6.57 6.87
C ILE A 209 -4.84 -6.81 8.28
N SER A 210 -4.10 -7.89 8.48
CA SER A 210 -3.40 -8.19 9.72
C SER A 210 -1.95 -8.57 9.43
N GLY A 211 -1.05 -8.24 10.33
CA GLY A 211 0.34 -8.56 10.14
C GLY A 211 1.17 -8.46 11.41
N VAL A 212 2.33 -9.06 11.32
CA VAL A 212 3.31 -9.13 12.40
C VAL A 212 4.67 -8.75 11.85
N SER A 213 5.42 -7.96 12.60
CA SER A 213 6.83 -7.70 12.34
C SER A 213 7.68 -8.15 13.53
N TYR A 214 8.82 -8.76 13.22
CA TYR A 214 9.76 -9.26 14.21
C TYR A 214 11.19 -8.85 13.86
N SER A 215 11.87 -8.23 14.82
CA SER A 215 13.28 -7.79 14.69
C SER A 215 14.16 -8.63 15.62
N PRO A 216 14.74 -9.76 15.18
CA PRO A 216 15.59 -10.61 16.03
C PRO A 216 16.83 -9.86 16.51
N ASN A 217 17.27 -8.85 15.79
CA ASN A 217 18.36 -7.94 16.14
C ASN A 217 18.15 -6.59 15.43
N GLU A 218 19.04 -5.63 15.67
CA GLU A 218 18.96 -4.26 15.11
C GLU A 218 19.12 -4.20 13.57
N SER A 219 19.64 -5.26 12.95
CA SER A 219 19.95 -5.28 11.53
C SER A 219 18.90 -6.02 10.68
N LEU A 220 18.09 -6.89 11.28
CA LEU A 220 17.14 -7.74 10.54
C LEU A 220 15.71 -7.47 10.98
N LEU A 221 14.84 -7.19 10.02
CA LEU A 221 13.40 -7.07 10.19
C LEU A 221 12.70 -8.10 9.30
N LEU A 222 11.85 -8.93 9.89
CA LEU A 222 11.02 -9.93 9.21
C LEU A 222 9.55 -9.55 9.34
N LEU A 223 8.79 -9.69 8.25
CA LEU A 223 7.42 -9.25 8.12
C LEU A 223 6.55 -10.36 7.57
N LEU A 224 5.36 -10.50 8.13
CA LEU A 224 4.31 -11.36 7.61
C LEU A 224 2.99 -10.59 7.66
N GLN A 225 2.26 -10.57 6.56
CA GLN A 225 0.95 -9.93 6.47
C GLN A 225 -0.04 -10.84 5.75
N HIS A 226 -1.26 -10.79 6.21
CA HIS A 226 -2.40 -11.44 5.59
C HIS A 226 -3.52 -10.44 5.34
N GLU A 227 -4.13 -10.54 4.17
CA GLU A 227 -5.17 -9.65 3.68
C GLU A 227 -6.38 -10.46 3.22
N LEU A 228 -7.55 -9.99 3.61
CA LEU A 228 -8.84 -10.51 3.20
C LEU A 228 -9.61 -9.40 2.50
N ILE A 229 -10.21 -9.70 1.35
CA ILE A 229 -11.01 -8.76 0.58
C ILE A 229 -12.34 -9.40 0.27
N ASP A 230 -13.41 -8.71 0.64
CA ASP A 230 -14.77 -9.09 0.28
C ASP A 230 -15.14 -8.44 -1.05
N ILE A 231 -15.04 -9.20 -2.14
CA ILE A 231 -15.21 -8.64 -3.49
C ILE A 231 -16.67 -8.51 -3.89
N ASN A 232 -17.55 -9.44 -3.51
CA ASN A 232 -18.94 -9.46 -3.98
C ASN A 232 -19.94 -10.01 -2.95
N GLN A 233 -19.62 -10.02 -1.67
CA GLN A 233 -20.40 -10.73 -0.63
C GLN A 233 -20.52 -12.26 -0.83
N GLU A 234 -20.07 -12.78 -1.99
CA GLU A 234 -20.06 -14.20 -2.31
C GLU A 234 -18.67 -14.83 -2.23
N TYR A 235 -17.60 -14.02 -2.44
CA TYR A 235 -16.22 -14.52 -2.50
C TYR A 235 -15.27 -13.68 -1.65
N LEU A 236 -14.68 -14.33 -0.66
CA LEU A 236 -13.63 -13.75 0.17
C LEU A 236 -12.27 -14.11 -0.43
N SER A 237 -11.57 -13.09 -0.88
CA SER A 237 -10.25 -13.23 -1.47
C SER A 237 -9.14 -13.09 -0.42
N HIS A 238 -8.17 -14.00 -0.47
CA HIS A 238 -7.05 -14.09 0.47
C HIS A 238 -5.73 -13.76 -0.20
N ARG A 239 -4.87 -13.02 0.50
CA ARG A 239 -3.50 -12.76 0.06
C ARG A 239 -2.55 -12.73 1.23
N SER A 240 -1.49 -13.49 1.16
CA SER A 240 -0.39 -13.44 2.12
C SER A 240 0.84 -12.80 1.48
N SER A 241 1.58 -12.04 2.27
CA SER A 241 2.84 -11.44 1.86
C SER A 241 3.89 -11.59 2.97
N PHE A 242 5.14 -11.74 2.54
CA PHE A 242 6.31 -11.82 3.39
C PHE A 242 7.32 -10.79 2.94
N GLY A 243 7.97 -10.12 3.89
CA GLY A 243 9.05 -9.17 3.64
C GLY A 243 10.23 -9.40 4.57
N ALA A 244 11.42 -9.10 4.07
CA ALA A 244 12.63 -9.07 4.87
C ALA A 244 13.46 -7.83 4.53
N GLU A 245 13.91 -7.12 5.55
CA GLU A 245 14.78 -5.94 5.43
C GLU A 245 16.05 -6.20 6.25
N TYR A 246 17.21 -5.96 5.62
CA TYR A 246 18.50 -6.08 6.27
C TYR A 246 19.27 -4.78 6.17
N ARG A 247 19.70 -4.25 7.33
CA ARG A 247 20.54 -3.06 7.46
C ARG A 247 22.02 -3.48 7.46
N ILE A 248 22.78 -3.03 6.45
CA ILE A 248 24.17 -3.44 6.22
C ILE A 248 25.14 -2.66 7.11
N ASP A 249 24.99 -1.35 7.18
CA ASP A 249 25.94 -0.47 7.88
C ASP A 249 25.20 0.36 8.95
N LYS A 250 25.91 0.61 10.05
CA LYS A 250 25.41 1.47 11.13
C LYS A 250 25.82 2.93 10.96
N SER A 251 26.87 3.19 10.20
CA SER A 251 27.41 4.57 10.00
C SER A 251 26.67 5.32 8.90
N ILE A 252 26.42 4.63 7.76
CA ILE A 252 25.51 5.09 6.70
C ILE A 252 24.53 3.97 6.51
N PRO A 253 23.32 4.05 7.10
CA PRO A 253 22.36 2.96 7.03
C PRO A 253 21.94 2.67 5.58
N ILE A 254 22.39 1.54 5.07
CA ILE A 254 22.00 0.98 3.78
C ILE A 254 21.10 -0.21 4.07
N PHE A 255 19.94 -0.25 3.44
CA PHE A 255 18.94 -1.29 3.60
C PHE A 255 18.82 -2.09 2.31
N ILE A 256 18.89 -3.41 2.42
CA ILE A 256 18.50 -4.34 1.34
C ILE A 256 17.18 -4.97 1.73
N ARG A 257 16.25 -5.04 0.77
CA ARG A 257 14.89 -5.52 0.99
C ARG A 257 14.52 -6.55 -0.06
N CYS A 258 13.78 -7.55 0.38
CA CYS A 258 13.12 -8.49 -0.52
C CYS A 258 11.75 -8.86 0.03
N GLY A 259 10.86 -9.27 -0.86
CA GLY A 259 9.53 -9.66 -0.47
C GLY A 259 8.92 -10.64 -1.47
N LEU A 260 7.96 -11.40 -0.99
CA LEU A 260 7.13 -12.32 -1.75
C LEU A 260 5.68 -12.08 -1.39
N LYS A 261 4.79 -12.03 -2.38
CA LYS A 261 3.35 -11.96 -2.15
C LYS A 261 2.59 -12.89 -3.08
N GLN A 262 1.54 -13.49 -2.55
CA GLN A 262 0.56 -14.18 -3.37
C GLN A 262 -0.15 -13.18 -4.27
N THR A 263 -0.41 -13.59 -5.49
CA THR A 263 -1.27 -12.85 -6.40
C THR A 263 -2.46 -13.70 -6.74
N GLN A 264 -3.59 -13.06 -6.72
CA GLN A 264 -4.81 -13.66 -7.24
C GLN A 264 -4.82 -13.47 -8.75
N TRP A 265 -5.26 -14.48 -9.53
CA TRP A 265 -5.08 -14.31 -10.93
C TRP A 265 -5.79 -14.95 -11.97
N ALA A 266 -5.67 -14.42 -12.90
CA ALA A 266 -5.84 -14.24 -14.34
C ALA A 266 -6.35 -15.49 -15.07
N ILE A 267 -7.37 -15.26 -15.89
CA ILE A 267 -7.73 -16.19 -16.96
C ILE A 267 -6.64 -16.10 -18.02
N ILE A 268 -5.84 -17.15 -18.15
CA ILE A 268 -4.93 -17.33 -19.28
C ILE A 268 -5.42 -18.56 -20.03
N ASN A 269 -5.88 -18.39 -21.29
CA ASN A 269 -6.40 -19.45 -22.16
C ASN A 269 -7.60 -20.21 -21.56
N ASP A 270 -8.60 -19.49 -21.03
CA ASP A 270 -9.80 -20.06 -20.39
C ASP A 270 -9.54 -20.98 -19.19
N GLU A 271 -8.32 -21.06 -18.68
CA GLU A 271 -7.97 -21.76 -17.47
C GLU A 271 -7.57 -20.79 -16.37
N LEU A 272 -8.18 -20.94 -15.20
CA LEU A 272 -7.76 -20.30 -13.95
C LEU A 272 -6.41 -20.88 -13.52
N LYS A 273 -5.36 -20.08 -13.60
CA LYS A 273 -4.08 -20.43 -12.98
C LYS A 273 -4.00 -19.83 -11.58
N ASP A 274 -4.16 -20.70 -10.62
CA ASP A 274 -4.02 -20.42 -9.21
C ASP A 274 -2.59 -20.08 -8.81
N ASN A 275 -2.47 -19.12 -7.86
CA ASN A 275 -1.29 -18.90 -7.03
C ASN A 275 0.02 -18.56 -7.75
N LEU A 276 0.04 -17.44 -8.45
CA LEU A 276 1.33 -16.84 -8.81
C LEU A 276 1.90 -16.09 -7.60
N VAL A 277 3.15 -16.37 -7.31
CA VAL A 277 3.92 -15.61 -6.32
C VAL A 277 4.67 -14.51 -7.05
N LYS A 278 4.46 -13.26 -6.63
CA LYS A 278 5.28 -12.13 -7.08
C LYS A 278 6.46 -11.93 -6.14
N ALA A 279 7.61 -11.70 -6.72
CA ALA A 279 8.81 -11.29 -6.02
C ALA A 279 9.00 -9.77 -6.13
N THR A 280 9.47 -9.18 -5.06
CA THR A 280 9.85 -7.77 -5.00
C THR A 280 11.24 -7.64 -4.42
N GLY A 281 11.91 -6.54 -4.74
CA GLY A 281 13.21 -6.23 -4.18
C GLY A 281 13.43 -4.74 -4.15
N GLY A 282 14.38 -4.30 -3.37
CA GLY A 282 14.72 -2.90 -3.29
C GLY A 282 15.88 -2.61 -2.36
N PHE A 283 16.27 -1.36 -2.37
CA PHE A 283 17.28 -0.86 -1.45
C PHE A 283 16.90 0.54 -0.96
N GLY A 284 17.47 0.93 0.16
CA GLY A 284 17.31 2.26 0.73
C GLY A 284 18.59 2.75 1.35
N ILE A 285 18.73 4.07 1.41
CA ILE A 285 19.85 4.74 2.07
C ILE A 285 19.25 5.82 2.97
N GLU A 286 19.72 5.87 4.21
CA GLU A 286 19.34 6.90 5.18
C GLU A 286 20.53 7.84 5.40
N PHE A 287 20.28 9.13 5.33
CA PHE A 287 21.26 10.18 5.57
C PHE A 287 20.84 11.03 6.77
N GLU A 288 21.73 11.25 7.69
CA GLU A 288 21.57 12.25 8.72
C GLU A 288 22.16 13.59 8.27
N SER A 289 21.37 14.65 8.33
CA SER A 289 21.80 16.02 8.03
C SER A 289 22.29 16.74 9.29
N PHE A 290 23.04 17.84 9.12
CA PHE A 290 23.65 18.63 10.21
C PHE A 290 22.67 19.09 11.30
N ASN A 291 21.36 19.18 11.01
CA ASN A 291 20.32 19.61 11.94
C ASN A 291 19.53 18.45 12.57
N LYS A 292 20.06 17.22 12.61
CA LYS A 292 19.36 15.99 13.01
C LYS A 292 18.15 15.65 12.13
N SER A 293 18.04 16.27 10.97
CA SER A 293 17.05 15.87 9.98
C SER A 293 17.50 14.56 9.32
N THR A 294 16.58 13.63 9.16
CA THR A 294 16.85 12.33 8.52
C THR A 294 16.19 12.29 7.18
N ILE A 295 16.95 11.95 6.14
CA ILE A 295 16.47 11.81 4.77
C ILE A 295 16.63 10.35 4.36
N ASN A 296 15.54 9.72 3.91
CA ASN A 296 15.56 8.38 3.32
C ASN A 296 15.32 8.48 1.82
N LEU A 297 16.15 7.78 1.06
CA LEU A 297 15.98 7.57 -0.37
C LEU A 297 15.86 6.08 -0.64
N ASP A 298 14.75 5.66 -1.21
CA ASP A 298 14.43 4.27 -1.44
C ASP A 298 14.11 4.00 -2.91
N TYR A 299 14.50 2.82 -3.38
CA TYR A 299 14.15 2.28 -4.69
C TYR A 299 13.57 0.88 -4.54
N ALA A 300 12.56 0.58 -5.35
CA ALA A 300 11.95 -0.73 -5.41
C ALA A 300 11.67 -1.17 -6.85
N ILE A 301 11.72 -2.47 -7.04
CA ILE A 301 11.29 -3.16 -8.24
C ILE A 301 10.31 -4.27 -7.87
N GLU A 302 9.19 -4.35 -8.60
CA GLU A 302 8.24 -5.44 -8.53
C GLU A 302 8.18 -6.15 -9.88
N PHE A 303 8.39 -7.45 -9.89
CA PHE A 303 8.31 -8.28 -11.09
C PHE A 303 6.87 -8.72 -11.32
N ASN A 304 6.28 -8.27 -12.41
CA ASN A 304 4.94 -8.61 -12.86
C ASN A 304 5.01 -9.42 -14.17
N GLN A 305 3.95 -10.16 -14.49
CA GLN A 305 3.88 -10.92 -15.76
C GLN A 305 3.95 -10.03 -17.01
N ILE A 306 3.44 -8.80 -16.91
CA ILE A 306 3.40 -7.80 -17.98
C ILE A 306 4.61 -6.87 -17.98
N GLY A 307 5.62 -7.10 -17.14
CA GLY A 307 6.81 -6.28 -17.06
C GLY A 307 7.19 -5.92 -15.62
N ALA A 308 8.23 -5.13 -15.46
CA ALA A 308 8.68 -4.65 -14.16
C ALA A 308 8.08 -3.29 -13.83
N SER A 309 7.66 -3.12 -12.60
CA SER A 309 7.27 -1.82 -12.03
C SER A 309 8.42 -1.27 -11.21
N ASN A 310 8.70 0.01 -11.36
CA ASN A 310 9.75 0.71 -10.64
C ASN A 310 9.14 1.81 -9.78
N LEU A 311 9.66 1.98 -8.58
CA LEU A 311 9.25 3.04 -7.68
C LEU A 311 10.46 3.64 -6.97
N ILE A 312 10.47 4.96 -6.91
CA ILE A 312 11.42 5.75 -6.14
C ILE A 312 10.63 6.53 -5.09
N SER A 313 11.10 6.54 -3.86
CA SER A 313 10.53 7.38 -2.82
C SER A 313 11.60 8.09 -2.02
N ILE A 314 11.25 9.29 -1.58
CA ILE A 314 12.04 10.11 -0.68
C ILE A 314 11.19 10.49 0.52
N SER A 315 11.76 10.45 1.70
CA SER A 315 11.14 11.02 2.90
C SER A 315 12.17 11.79 3.71
N ALA A 316 11.70 12.85 4.34
CA ALA A 316 12.53 13.69 5.20
C ALA A 316 11.81 13.95 6.53
N LYS A 317 12.54 13.78 7.63
CA LYS A 317 12.17 14.24 8.97
C LYS A 317 12.89 15.56 9.22
N LEU A 318 12.11 16.58 9.59
CA LEU A 318 12.57 17.95 9.86
C LEU A 318 12.60 18.24 11.36
#